data_4ff7094d91596cc2155acc68d33013d9
#
_entry.id   4ff7094d91596cc2155acc68d33013d9
#
_cell.length_a   1.000
_cell.length_b   1.000
_cell.length_c   1.000
_cell.angle_alpha   90.00
_cell.angle_beta   90.00
_cell.angle_gamma   90.00
#
_symmetry.space_group_name_H-M   'P 1'
#
loop_
_entity.id
_entity.type
_entity.pdbx_description
1 polymer ?
#
loop_
_entity_poly.entity_id
_entity_poly.type
_entity_poly.pdbx_seq_one_letter_code
_entity_poly.pdbx_strand_id
1 'polypeptide(L)'
;MINLKIDPEFQKQIPPLTDDEYKQLEENILKEGKLLSPLIVWNSTLVDGHNRYAILQQHPEIYFSTTPLHFENREETIAWICRNQLGRRNLSPEQKRYLLGKQYEAEKKVAKIFRFRT
;
A
#
# COMPACT_ATOMS: atom_id res chain seq x y z
N MET A 1 -16.82 7.35 10.62
CA MET A 1 -15.96 6.24 10.23
C MET A 1 -15.57 6.40 8.76
N ILE A 2 -14.27 6.41 8.49
CA ILE A 2 -13.79 6.58 7.13
C ILE A 2 -13.80 5.22 6.43
N ASN A 3 -14.60 5.09 5.38
CA ASN A 3 -14.61 3.90 4.54
C ASN A 3 -13.70 4.13 3.35
N LEU A 4 -12.54 3.50 3.37
CA LEU A 4 -11.61 3.56 2.27
C LEU A 4 -11.94 2.47 1.25
N LYS A 5 -11.77 2.81 -0.02
CA LYS A 5 -11.92 1.82 -1.09
C LYS A 5 -10.67 0.96 -1.14
N ILE A 6 -10.86 -0.32 -1.42
CA ILE A 6 -9.76 -1.25 -1.66
C ILE A 6 -9.71 -1.55 -3.15
N ASP A 7 -8.63 -1.16 -3.78
CA ASP A 7 -8.41 -1.44 -5.19
C ASP A 7 -7.63 -2.76 -5.31
N PRO A 8 -8.20 -3.79 -5.95
CA PRO A 8 -7.54 -5.09 -6.03
C PRO A 8 -6.17 -5.05 -6.69
N GLU A 9 -5.99 -4.19 -7.67
CA GLU A 9 -4.71 -4.06 -8.36
C GLU A 9 -3.65 -3.45 -7.43
N PHE A 10 -4.03 -2.45 -6.64
CA PHE A 10 -3.12 -1.85 -5.66
C PHE A 10 -2.77 -2.86 -4.57
N GLN A 11 -3.76 -3.57 -4.05
CA GLN A 11 -3.56 -4.57 -3.01
C GLN A 11 -2.65 -5.71 -3.47
N LYS A 12 -2.76 -6.09 -4.74
CA LYS A 12 -1.97 -7.17 -5.33
C LYS A 12 -0.47 -6.88 -5.28
N GLN A 13 -0.06 -5.62 -5.26
CA GLN A 13 1.35 -5.24 -5.19
C GLN A 13 1.91 -5.36 -3.77
N ILE A 14 1.07 -5.59 -2.77
CA ILE A 14 1.50 -5.70 -1.38
C ILE A 14 1.81 -7.17 -1.08
N PRO A 15 3.06 -7.53 -0.75
CA PRO A 15 3.37 -8.91 -0.40
C PRO A 15 2.57 -9.35 0.83
N PRO A 16 1.98 -10.54 0.81
CA PRO A 16 1.18 -11.01 1.94
C PRO A 16 2.04 -11.27 3.16
N LEU A 17 1.48 -11.03 4.34
CA LEU A 17 2.12 -11.39 5.60
C LEU A 17 1.84 -12.86 5.88
N THR A 18 2.77 -13.52 6.56
CA THR A 18 2.51 -14.83 7.15
C THR A 18 1.53 -14.66 8.31
N ASP A 19 0.92 -15.77 8.75
CA ASP A 19 0.01 -15.73 9.89
C ASP A 19 0.70 -15.19 11.15
N ASP A 20 1.94 -15.58 11.38
CA ASP A 20 2.71 -15.11 12.52
C ASP A 20 3.02 -13.63 12.43
N GLU A 21 3.39 -13.15 11.25
CA GLU A 21 3.64 -11.73 11.02
C GLU A 21 2.38 -10.90 11.23
N TYR A 22 1.23 -11.39 10.76
CA TYR A 22 -0.04 -10.72 10.92
C TYR A 22 -0.43 -10.61 12.40
N LYS A 23 -0.28 -11.71 13.14
CA LYS A 23 -0.55 -11.73 14.58
C LYS A 23 0.34 -10.76 15.33
N GLN A 24 1.62 -10.73 14.99
CA GLN A 24 2.56 -9.82 15.63
C GLN A 24 2.19 -8.37 15.36
N LEU A 25 1.80 -8.06 14.13
CA LEU A 25 1.35 -6.72 13.77
C LEU A 25 0.10 -6.34 14.56
N GLU A 26 -0.87 -7.23 14.65
CA GLU A 26 -2.09 -7.00 15.39
C GLU A 26 -1.80 -6.76 16.88
N GLU A 27 -0.97 -7.60 17.49
CA GLU A 27 -0.57 -7.42 18.88
C GLU A 27 0.10 -6.09 19.14
N ASN A 28 0.99 -5.67 18.23
CA ASN A 28 1.68 -4.39 18.36
C ASN A 28 0.71 -3.21 18.29
N ILE A 29 -0.24 -3.26 17.37
CA ILE A 29 -1.26 -2.21 17.23
C ILE A 29 -2.15 -2.14 18.47
N LEU A 30 -2.59 -3.29 18.96
CA LEU A 30 -3.44 -3.33 20.16
C LEU A 30 -2.70 -2.83 21.38
N LYS A 31 -1.42 -3.15 21.51
CA LYS A 31 -0.58 -2.68 22.63
C LYS A 31 -0.42 -1.18 22.61
N GLU A 32 -0.21 -0.58 21.43
CA GLU A 32 -0.07 0.86 21.30
C GLU A 32 -1.39 1.60 21.44
N GLY A 33 -2.51 0.93 21.12
CA GLY A 33 -3.85 1.54 21.15
C GLY A 33 -4.11 2.48 19.97
N LYS A 34 -3.18 2.62 19.07
CA LYS A 34 -3.28 3.50 17.91
C LYS A 34 -2.29 3.06 16.84
N LEU A 35 -2.54 3.49 15.59
CA LEU A 35 -1.53 3.37 14.53
C LEU A 35 -0.52 4.49 14.66
N LEU A 36 0.77 4.14 14.70
CA LEU A 36 1.85 5.12 14.78
C LEU A 36 2.15 5.74 13.41
N SER A 37 1.93 5.00 12.34
CA SER A 37 2.14 5.49 10.98
C SER A 37 0.79 5.67 10.28
N PRO A 38 0.60 6.77 9.53
CA PRO A 38 -0.67 6.98 8.83
C PRO A 38 -0.86 5.99 7.68
N LEU A 39 -2.12 5.75 7.33
CA LEU A 39 -2.47 5.06 6.10
C LEU A 39 -2.32 6.05 4.94
N ILE A 40 -1.80 5.60 3.82
CA ILE A 40 -1.63 6.43 2.64
C ILE A 40 -2.82 6.21 1.72
N VAL A 41 -3.44 7.30 1.27
CA VAL A 41 -4.65 7.25 0.46
C VAL A 41 -4.54 8.14 -0.79
N TRP A 42 -5.30 7.76 -1.82
CA TRP A 42 -5.43 8.52 -3.06
C TRP A 42 -6.86 8.38 -3.54
N ASN A 43 -7.56 9.51 -3.72
CA ASN A 43 -8.95 9.52 -4.15
C ASN A 43 -9.83 8.57 -3.31
N SER A 44 -9.71 8.64 -1.99
CA SER A 44 -10.44 7.81 -1.04
C SER A 44 -10.14 6.32 -1.16
N THR A 45 -9.06 5.97 -1.87
CA THR A 45 -8.62 4.60 -2.08
C THR A 45 -7.35 4.35 -1.28
N LEU A 46 -7.27 3.20 -0.63
CA LEU A 46 -6.10 2.84 0.15
C LEU A 46 -4.92 2.52 -0.77
N VAL A 47 -3.78 3.17 -0.52
CA VAL A 47 -2.55 2.98 -1.28
C VAL A 47 -1.52 2.19 -0.48
N ASP A 48 -1.33 2.53 0.80
CA ASP A 48 -0.40 1.82 1.68
C ASP A 48 -1.04 1.59 3.04
N GLY A 49 -0.83 0.40 3.59
CA GLY A 49 -1.34 0.02 4.90
C GLY A 49 -2.49 -0.98 4.85
N HIS A 50 -2.58 -1.81 3.81
CA HIS A 50 -3.68 -2.77 3.64
C HIS A 50 -3.81 -3.73 4.82
N ASN A 51 -2.70 -4.26 5.34
CA ASN A 51 -2.74 -5.16 6.49
C ASN A 51 -3.19 -4.43 7.75
N ARG A 52 -2.70 -3.22 7.96
CA ARG A 52 -3.11 -2.39 9.10
C ARG A 52 -4.59 -2.03 9.01
N TYR A 53 -5.06 -1.69 7.83
CA TYR A 53 -6.48 -1.36 7.63
C TYR A 53 -7.39 -2.56 7.93
N ALA A 54 -6.98 -3.76 7.52
CA ALA A 54 -7.73 -4.98 7.84
C ALA A 54 -7.86 -5.18 9.35
N ILE A 55 -6.79 -4.93 10.09
CA ILE A 55 -6.79 -5.01 11.55
C ILE A 55 -7.73 -3.97 12.15
N LEU A 56 -7.71 -2.74 11.62
CA LEU A 56 -8.58 -1.66 12.09
C LEU A 56 -10.06 -1.98 11.89
N GLN A 57 -10.42 -2.71 10.85
CA GLN A 57 -11.80 -3.13 10.62
C GLN A 57 -12.32 -4.03 11.73
N GLN A 58 -11.43 -4.78 12.37
CA GLN A 58 -11.78 -5.67 13.49
C GLN A 58 -11.66 -4.98 14.86
N HIS A 59 -11.01 -3.83 14.90
CA HIS A 59 -10.77 -3.09 16.14
C HIS A 59 -11.10 -1.61 15.95
N PRO A 60 -12.39 -1.27 15.86
CA PRO A 60 -12.80 0.11 15.55
C PRO A 60 -12.43 1.14 16.62
N GLU A 61 -12.02 0.70 17.79
CA GLU A 61 -11.59 1.59 18.88
C GLU A 61 -10.17 2.13 18.67
N ILE A 62 -9.41 1.57 17.74
CA ILE A 62 -8.02 1.99 17.49
C ILE A 62 -8.01 3.28 16.69
N TYR A 63 -7.31 4.28 17.21
CA TYR A 63 -7.13 5.56 16.52
C TYR A 63 -6.13 5.41 15.36
N PHE A 64 -6.45 6.05 14.24
CA PHE A 64 -5.54 6.09 13.09
C PHE A 64 -5.71 7.40 12.33
N SER A 65 -4.69 7.74 11.55
CA SER A 65 -4.72 8.89 10.67
C SER A 65 -4.47 8.45 9.23
N THR A 66 -4.85 9.30 8.29
CA THR A 66 -4.58 9.07 6.87
C THR A 66 -3.79 10.24 6.32
N THR A 67 -2.92 9.94 5.34
CA THR A 67 -2.17 10.97 4.61
C THR A 67 -2.55 10.84 3.13
N PRO A 68 -3.20 11.85 2.57
CA PRO A 68 -3.51 11.83 1.13
C PRO A 68 -2.25 12.17 0.33
N LEU A 69 -2.03 11.43 -0.76
CA LEU A 69 -1.01 11.76 -1.74
C LEU A 69 -1.69 12.08 -3.06
N HIS A 70 -1.03 12.89 -3.84
CA HIS A 70 -1.50 13.23 -5.18
C HIS A 70 -0.75 12.41 -6.21
N PHE A 71 -1.50 11.73 -7.08
CA PHE A 71 -0.97 11.02 -8.25
C PHE A 71 -1.78 11.46 -9.48
N GLU A 72 -1.11 11.57 -10.61
CA GLU A 72 -1.75 12.00 -11.85
C GLU A 72 -2.65 10.90 -12.44
N ASN A 73 -2.32 9.63 -12.17
CA ASN A 73 -3.06 8.48 -12.71
C ASN A 73 -2.75 7.21 -11.93
N ARG A 74 -3.46 6.14 -12.27
CA ARG A 74 -3.31 4.83 -11.62
C ARG A 74 -1.90 4.27 -11.78
N GLU A 75 -1.31 4.44 -12.95
CA GLU A 75 0.01 3.86 -13.24
C GLU A 75 1.09 4.48 -12.37
N GLU A 76 1.00 5.77 -12.14
CA GLU A 76 1.90 6.47 -11.22
C GLU A 76 1.75 5.96 -9.79
N THR A 77 0.50 5.71 -9.38
CA THR A 77 0.20 5.13 -8.06
C THR A 77 0.81 3.74 -7.92
N ILE A 78 0.65 2.89 -8.93
CA ILE A 78 1.19 1.53 -8.92
C ILE A 78 2.72 1.56 -8.83
N ALA A 79 3.37 2.44 -9.60
CA ALA A 79 4.82 2.60 -9.55
C ALA A 79 5.27 3.00 -8.14
N TRP A 80 4.55 3.94 -7.51
CA TRP A 80 4.85 4.37 -6.16
C TRP A 80 4.73 3.22 -5.16
N ILE A 81 3.64 2.43 -5.26
CA ILE A 81 3.42 1.29 -4.37
C ILE A 81 4.57 0.29 -4.49
N CYS A 82 4.94 -0.07 -5.72
CA CYS A 82 6.01 -1.02 -5.96
C CYS A 82 7.33 -0.53 -5.38
N ARG A 83 7.66 0.74 -5.61
CA ARG A 83 8.87 1.38 -5.09
C ARG A 83 8.89 1.36 -3.56
N ASN A 84 7.75 1.68 -2.95
CA ASN A 84 7.60 1.69 -1.49
C ASN A 84 7.79 0.28 -0.91
N GLN A 85 7.22 -0.74 -1.56
CA GLN A 85 7.38 -2.13 -1.11
C GLN A 85 8.83 -2.61 -1.27
N LEU A 86 9.52 -2.19 -2.32
CA LEU A 86 10.92 -2.55 -2.55
C LEU A 86 11.84 -2.00 -1.45
N GLY A 87 11.44 -0.93 -0.79
CA GLY A 87 12.18 -0.38 0.33
C GLY A 87 12.01 -1.17 1.63
N ARG A 88 11.13 -2.14 1.66
CA ARG A 88 10.89 -2.94 2.86
C ARG A 88 11.89 -4.09 2.97
N ARG A 89 12.11 -4.52 4.22
CA ARG A 89 12.92 -5.70 4.51
C ARG A 89 12.07 -6.96 4.29
N ASN A 90 12.70 -8.10 4.20
CA ASN A 90 12.06 -9.43 4.16
C ASN A 90 11.29 -9.75 2.89
N LEU A 91 11.70 -9.17 1.76
CA LEU A 91 11.18 -9.59 0.46
C LEU A 91 11.99 -10.79 -0.06
N SER A 92 11.30 -11.80 -0.57
CA SER A 92 11.97 -12.90 -1.27
C SER A 92 12.52 -12.40 -2.60
N PRO A 93 13.51 -13.10 -3.20
CA PRO A 93 13.99 -12.74 -4.54
C PRO A 93 12.88 -12.73 -5.59
N GLU A 94 11.90 -13.62 -5.47
CA GLU A 94 10.77 -13.67 -6.39
C GLU A 94 9.87 -12.45 -6.23
N GLN A 95 9.60 -12.04 -4.99
CA GLN A 95 8.81 -10.85 -4.70
C GLN A 95 9.51 -9.60 -5.23
N LYS A 96 10.84 -9.50 -5.05
CA LYS A 96 11.62 -8.38 -5.59
C LYS A 96 11.53 -8.31 -7.10
N ARG A 97 11.69 -9.46 -7.79
CA ARG A 97 11.60 -9.50 -9.25
C ARG A 97 10.23 -9.09 -9.75
N TYR A 98 9.17 -9.57 -9.08
CA TYR A 98 7.81 -9.19 -9.44
C TYR A 98 7.62 -7.67 -9.32
N LEU A 99 8.01 -7.09 -8.18
CA LEU A 99 7.82 -5.67 -7.93
C LEU A 99 8.65 -4.80 -8.87
N LEU A 100 9.90 -5.19 -9.14
CA LEU A 100 10.74 -4.47 -10.10
C LEU A 100 10.15 -4.49 -11.50
N GLY A 101 9.67 -5.65 -11.94
CA GLY A 101 9.03 -5.79 -13.25
C GLY A 101 7.74 -4.97 -13.33
N LYS A 102 6.94 -4.98 -12.29
CA LYS A 102 5.68 -4.25 -12.24
C LYS A 102 5.92 -2.75 -12.20
N GLN A 103 6.92 -2.30 -11.42
CA GLN A 103 7.31 -0.89 -11.37
C GLN A 103 7.75 -0.41 -12.76
N TYR A 104 8.62 -1.17 -13.41
CA TYR A 104 9.11 -0.85 -14.76
C TYR A 104 7.95 -0.71 -15.75
N GLU A 105 7.03 -1.68 -15.72
CA GLU A 105 5.86 -1.68 -16.59
C GLU A 105 4.98 -0.45 -16.36
N ALA A 106 4.74 -0.10 -15.09
CA ALA A 106 3.93 1.05 -14.73
C ALA A 106 4.59 2.36 -15.15
N GLU A 107 5.90 2.50 -14.92
CA GLU A 107 6.65 3.68 -15.31
C GLU A 107 6.69 3.86 -16.82
N LYS A 108 6.75 2.76 -17.55
CA LYS A 108 6.71 2.77 -19.01
C LYS A 108 5.37 3.33 -19.52
N LYS A 109 4.28 2.95 -18.87
CA LYS A 109 2.95 3.47 -19.20
C LYS A 109 2.82 4.96 -18.86
N VAL A 110 3.38 5.40 -17.74
CA VAL A 110 3.42 6.82 -17.37
C VAL A 110 4.17 7.62 -18.44
N ALA A 111 5.33 7.15 -18.87
CA ALA A 111 6.12 7.81 -19.92
C ALA A 111 5.33 7.92 -21.22
N LYS A 112 4.57 6.89 -21.59
CA LYS A 112 3.73 6.88 -22.78
C LYS A 112 2.62 7.94 -22.68
N ILE A 113 1.98 8.03 -21.53
CA ILE A 113 0.94 9.03 -21.26
C ILE A 113 1.53 10.43 -21.41
N PHE A 114 2.72 10.66 -20.87
CA PHE A 114 3.41 11.94 -20.94
C PHE A 114 3.71 12.35 -22.38
N ARG A 115 4.10 11.39 -23.23
CA ARG A 115 4.38 11.66 -24.65
C ARG A 115 3.15 12.15 -25.39
N PHE A 116 1.98 11.65 -25.06
CA PHE A 116 0.74 12.04 -25.72
C PHE A 116 0.16 13.35 -25.22
N ARG A 117 0.62 13.86 -24.09
CA ARG A 117 0.18 15.13 -23.51
C ARG A 117 0.99 16.33 -24.00
N THR A 118 2.15 16.08 -24.56
CA THR A 118 2.98 17.11 -25.16
C THR A 118 2.83 17.11 -26.67
#